data_eb91323cf86c503691c4f7e61e4d14d0
#
_entry.id   eb91323cf86c503691c4f7e61e4d14d0
#
_cell.length_a   1.000
_cell.length_b   1.000
_cell.length_c   1.000
_cell.angle_alpha   90.00
_cell.angle_beta   90.00
_cell.angle_gamma   90.00
#
_symmetry.space_group_name_H-M   'P 1'
#
loop_
_entity.id
_entity.type
_entity.pdbx_description
1 polymer ?
#
loop_
_entity_poly.entity_id
_entity_poly.type
_entity_poly.pdbx_seq_one_letter_code
_entity_poly.pdbx_strand_id
1 'polypeptide(L)'
;GAKALAFVHAETSTGVQSDAAGLCRLARAHDCLSFVDAVTSLGGIPVEVDVWQADAVYSGTQKCLSCPPGISPLTFSDRAVEVVRNRNSKVQSWFLDMSLLMGYWVRDGAGGGARAYHHTAPINALYGLHEALLILEEEGLENAWARHARMHQALRDGLEAMGLKFWVAPEHRLPQLNAVKVPDGVDEAEVRKRCLADYGLEVGSGLGDFEGEVWRIGLMGHSARADNVLLCLEALEKILAEMQAPIKTGTAAAAAAAAQPRT
;
A
#
# COMPACT_ATOMS: atom_id res chain seq x y z
N GLY A 1 -25.33 -19.39 1.38
CA GLY A 1 -24.83 -18.12 0.89
C GLY A 1 -23.45 -17.84 1.41
N ALA A 2 -22.75 -16.87 0.84
CA ALA A 2 -21.48 -16.40 1.36
C ALA A 2 -21.64 -15.82 2.77
N LYS A 3 -20.62 -15.96 3.61
CA LYS A 3 -20.58 -15.41 4.98
C LYS A 3 -19.67 -14.21 5.11
N ALA A 4 -18.76 -14.05 4.16
CA ALA A 4 -17.81 -12.94 4.14
C ALA A 4 -17.47 -12.56 2.70
N LEU A 5 -17.12 -11.29 2.51
CA LEU A 5 -16.50 -10.73 1.32
C LEU A 5 -15.12 -10.22 1.71
N ALA A 6 -14.07 -10.81 1.16
CA ALA A 6 -12.69 -10.36 1.37
C ALA A 6 -12.16 -9.72 0.08
N PHE A 7 -11.48 -8.58 0.21
CA PHE A 7 -10.91 -7.87 -0.93
C PHE A 7 -9.72 -7.01 -0.52
N VAL A 8 -8.89 -6.65 -1.49
CA VAL A 8 -7.74 -5.77 -1.34
C VAL A 8 -8.15 -4.35 -1.76
N HIS A 9 -7.93 -3.35 -0.89
CA HIS A 9 -8.21 -1.94 -1.20
C HIS A 9 -7.15 -1.36 -2.15
N ALA A 10 -5.88 -1.70 -1.93
CA ALA A 10 -4.75 -1.22 -2.72
C ALA A 10 -3.88 -2.39 -3.18
N GLU A 11 -4.12 -2.88 -4.40
CA GLU A 11 -3.48 -4.08 -4.93
C GLU A 11 -2.08 -3.78 -5.50
N THR A 12 -1.05 -4.34 -4.90
CA THR A 12 0.35 -4.07 -5.28
C THR A 12 0.86 -4.87 -6.49
N SER A 13 0.17 -5.92 -6.88
CA SER A 13 0.54 -6.67 -8.10
C SER A 13 0.18 -5.89 -9.37
N THR A 14 -0.87 -5.08 -9.31
CA THR A 14 -1.42 -4.36 -10.47
C THR A 14 -1.34 -2.83 -10.37
N GLY A 15 -1.32 -2.27 -9.17
CA GLY A 15 -1.45 -0.83 -8.94
C GLY A 15 -2.91 -0.34 -8.98
N VAL A 16 -3.89 -1.24 -8.74
CA VAL A 16 -5.32 -0.91 -8.76
C VAL A 16 -5.83 -0.57 -7.38
N GLN A 17 -6.64 0.49 -7.29
CA GLN A 17 -7.46 0.83 -6.13
C GLN A 17 -8.89 0.30 -6.32
N SER A 18 -9.38 -0.47 -5.35
CA SER A 18 -10.75 -0.98 -5.31
C SER A 18 -11.70 0.03 -4.65
N ASP A 19 -12.98 0.03 -5.05
CA ASP A 19 -14.07 0.76 -4.37
C ASP A 19 -14.43 0.07 -3.04
N ALA A 20 -13.63 0.34 -1.99
CA ALA A 20 -13.83 -0.27 -0.68
C ALA A 20 -15.20 0.10 -0.08
N ALA A 21 -15.64 1.34 -0.24
CA ALA A 21 -16.95 1.79 0.24
C ALA A 21 -18.10 1.01 -0.41
N GLY A 22 -18.05 0.84 -1.75
CA GLY A 22 -19.05 0.08 -2.49
C GLY A 22 -19.06 -1.40 -2.12
N LEU A 23 -17.88 -2.01 -1.98
CA LEU A 23 -17.76 -3.42 -1.60
C LEU A 23 -18.22 -3.69 -0.17
N CYS A 24 -17.92 -2.81 0.78
CA CYS A 24 -18.44 -2.92 2.15
C CYS A 24 -19.97 -2.78 2.20
N ARG A 25 -20.55 -1.82 1.45
CA ARG A 25 -22.01 -1.70 1.33
C ARG A 25 -22.63 -2.95 0.74
N LEU A 26 -22.01 -3.54 -0.30
CA LEU A 26 -22.48 -4.77 -0.91
C LEU A 26 -22.44 -5.95 0.08
N ALA A 27 -21.33 -6.12 0.81
CA ALA A 27 -21.21 -7.14 1.84
C ALA A 27 -22.32 -7.02 2.87
N ARG A 28 -22.57 -5.81 3.38
CA ARG A 28 -23.62 -5.54 4.37
C ARG A 28 -25.02 -5.81 3.83
N ALA A 29 -25.31 -5.44 2.59
CA ALA A 29 -26.61 -5.70 1.95
C ALA A 29 -26.93 -7.20 1.82
N HIS A 30 -25.91 -8.05 1.80
CA HIS A 30 -26.03 -9.51 1.73
C HIS A 30 -25.76 -10.23 3.06
N ASP A 31 -25.76 -9.51 4.17
CA ASP A 31 -25.43 -10.02 5.51
C ASP A 31 -24.10 -10.78 5.56
N CYS A 32 -23.12 -10.34 4.77
CA CYS A 32 -21.74 -10.81 4.79
C CYS A 32 -20.87 -9.90 5.65
N LEU A 33 -19.88 -10.46 6.32
CA LEU A 33 -18.80 -9.66 6.91
C LEU A 33 -17.86 -9.17 5.81
N SER A 34 -17.39 -7.93 5.90
CA SER A 34 -16.36 -7.39 5.02
C SER A 34 -14.98 -7.52 5.64
N PHE A 35 -14.01 -8.08 4.88
CA PHE A 35 -12.60 -8.14 5.24
C PHE A 35 -11.80 -7.32 4.25
N VAL A 36 -11.16 -6.25 4.72
CA VAL A 36 -10.43 -5.30 3.88
C VAL A 36 -8.93 -5.42 4.13
N ASP A 37 -8.18 -5.75 3.09
CA ASP A 37 -6.73 -5.61 3.09
C ASP A 37 -6.38 -4.15 2.80
N ALA A 38 -5.86 -3.46 3.81
CA ALA A 38 -5.37 -2.09 3.72
C ALA A 38 -3.84 -2.00 3.85
N VAL A 39 -3.11 -3.09 3.56
CA VAL A 39 -1.65 -3.16 3.73
C VAL A 39 -0.95 -2.02 3.00
N THR A 40 -1.34 -1.72 1.78
CA THR A 40 -0.69 -0.68 0.98
C THR A 40 -1.41 0.67 1.04
N SER A 41 -2.67 0.69 1.46
CA SER A 41 -3.46 1.93 1.50
C SER A 41 -3.26 2.75 2.78
N LEU A 42 -3.10 2.10 3.94
CA LEU A 42 -3.03 2.80 5.23
C LEU A 42 -1.83 3.76 5.29
N GLY A 43 -2.12 5.05 5.50
CA GLY A 43 -1.14 6.13 5.49
C GLY A 43 -0.83 6.72 4.10
N GLY A 44 -1.19 6.05 3.00
CA GLY A 44 -0.92 6.51 1.63
C GLY A 44 -2.13 7.12 0.91
N ILE A 45 -3.31 6.61 1.21
CA ILE A 45 -4.62 7.11 0.75
C ILE A 45 -5.64 6.99 1.87
N PRO A 46 -6.81 7.65 1.79
CA PRO A 46 -7.86 7.52 2.80
C PRO A 46 -8.28 6.07 3.05
N VAL A 47 -8.32 5.66 4.34
CA VAL A 47 -8.86 4.38 4.81
C VAL A 47 -9.92 4.70 5.86
N GLU A 48 -11.16 4.85 5.40
CA GLU A 48 -12.27 5.37 6.19
C GLU A 48 -13.12 4.23 6.77
N VAL A 49 -12.52 3.44 7.67
CA VAL A 49 -13.06 2.20 8.22
C VAL A 49 -14.50 2.36 8.73
N ASP A 50 -14.74 3.42 9.51
CA ASP A 50 -16.05 3.66 10.14
C ASP A 50 -17.08 4.16 9.12
N VAL A 51 -16.68 5.01 8.17
CA VAL A 51 -17.54 5.49 7.08
C VAL A 51 -17.97 4.34 6.17
N TRP A 52 -17.04 3.44 5.85
CA TRP A 52 -17.32 2.23 5.06
C TRP A 52 -18.10 1.18 5.86
N GLN A 53 -18.15 1.31 7.18
CA GLN A 53 -18.68 0.29 8.08
C GLN A 53 -18.03 -1.08 7.84
N ALA A 54 -16.71 -1.09 7.63
CA ALA A 54 -15.94 -2.30 7.41
C ALA A 54 -15.93 -3.18 8.68
N ASP A 55 -16.03 -4.50 8.52
CA ASP A 55 -16.11 -5.40 9.68
C ASP A 55 -14.75 -5.82 10.20
N ALA A 56 -13.79 -6.04 9.31
CA ALA A 56 -12.42 -6.32 9.67
C ALA A 56 -11.48 -5.64 8.66
N VAL A 57 -10.50 -4.90 9.18
CA VAL A 57 -9.48 -4.24 8.34
C VAL A 57 -8.11 -4.56 8.94
N TYR A 58 -7.19 -4.99 8.10
CA TYR A 58 -5.81 -5.21 8.50
C TYR A 58 -4.84 -4.46 7.59
N SER A 59 -3.66 -4.19 8.12
CA SER A 59 -2.60 -3.51 7.39
C SER A 59 -1.23 -4.10 7.74
N GLY A 60 -0.18 -3.54 7.16
CA GLY A 60 1.21 -3.86 7.44
C GLY A 60 2.04 -2.60 7.63
N THR A 61 3.04 -2.66 8.50
CA THR A 61 3.86 -1.50 8.85
C THR A 61 4.89 -1.12 7.79
N GLN A 62 5.27 -2.06 6.91
CA GLN A 62 6.35 -1.90 5.92
C GLN A 62 5.97 -1.16 4.63
N LYS A 63 4.74 -0.68 4.51
CA LYS A 63 4.26 0.07 3.35
C LYS A 63 4.27 1.58 3.65
N CYS A 64 3.15 2.26 3.53
CA CYS A 64 3.11 3.71 3.70
C CYS A 64 3.35 4.19 5.14
N LEU A 65 3.33 3.30 6.14
CA LEU A 65 3.76 3.62 7.50
C LEU A 65 5.29 3.69 7.66
N SER A 66 6.07 3.28 6.67
CA SER A 66 7.54 3.43 6.61
C SER A 66 8.31 2.74 7.74
N CYS A 67 7.80 1.62 8.25
CA CYS A 67 8.47 0.80 9.27
C CYS A 67 9.04 -0.50 8.67
N PRO A 68 9.92 -1.19 9.39
CA PRO A 68 10.24 -2.58 9.08
C PRO A 68 8.99 -3.48 9.14
N PRO A 69 8.95 -4.59 8.36
CA PRO A 69 7.88 -5.56 8.46
C PRO A 69 7.88 -6.27 9.82
N GLY A 70 6.72 -6.84 10.22
CA GLY A 70 6.60 -7.66 11.43
C GLY A 70 5.44 -7.30 12.34
N ILE A 71 4.76 -6.17 12.09
CA ILE A 71 3.55 -5.78 12.80
C ILE A 71 2.43 -5.57 11.79
N SER A 72 1.24 -6.04 12.15
CA SER A 72 0.02 -5.89 11.36
C SER A 72 -1.03 -5.17 12.19
N PRO A 73 -1.20 -3.86 12.00
CA PRO A 73 -2.34 -3.14 12.57
C PRO A 73 -3.63 -3.78 12.08
N LEU A 74 -4.60 -3.94 12.98
CA LEU A 74 -5.90 -4.47 12.63
C LEU A 74 -7.01 -3.86 13.50
N THR A 75 -8.23 -3.84 12.96
CA THR A 75 -9.43 -3.40 13.69
C THR A 75 -10.62 -4.29 13.32
N PHE A 76 -11.57 -4.38 14.25
CA PHE A 76 -12.81 -5.13 14.06
C PHE A 76 -14.01 -4.28 14.48
N SER A 77 -15.10 -4.38 13.71
CA SER A 77 -16.40 -3.85 14.12
C SER A 77 -16.99 -4.65 15.28
N ASP A 78 -17.93 -4.06 16.02
CA ASP A 78 -18.67 -4.78 17.07
C ASP A 78 -19.36 -6.02 16.51
N ARG A 79 -19.89 -5.94 15.29
CA ARG A 79 -20.50 -7.06 14.57
C ARG A 79 -19.51 -8.21 14.34
N ALA A 80 -18.28 -7.91 13.96
CA ALA A 80 -17.22 -8.93 13.79
C ALA A 80 -16.80 -9.52 15.15
N VAL A 81 -16.67 -8.69 16.18
CA VAL A 81 -16.35 -9.13 17.55
C VAL A 81 -17.44 -10.06 18.09
N GLU A 82 -18.72 -9.77 17.82
CA GLU A 82 -19.83 -10.63 18.21
C GLU A 82 -19.74 -12.01 17.56
N VAL A 83 -19.39 -12.08 16.28
CA VAL A 83 -19.18 -13.37 15.59
C VAL A 83 -18.02 -14.14 16.20
N VAL A 84 -16.92 -13.48 16.57
CA VAL A 84 -15.79 -14.13 17.27
C VAL A 84 -16.25 -14.69 18.62
N ARG A 85 -17.00 -13.92 19.42
CA ARG A 85 -17.49 -14.34 20.77
C ARG A 85 -18.47 -15.49 20.71
N ASN A 86 -19.33 -15.52 19.68
CA ASN A 86 -20.37 -16.54 19.52
C ASN A 86 -19.90 -17.78 18.73
N ARG A 87 -18.61 -17.91 18.50
CA ARG A 87 -18.05 -19.05 17.77
C ARG A 87 -18.25 -20.37 18.51
N ASN A 88 -18.83 -21.35 17.82
CA ASN A 88 -19.13 -22.67 18.40
C ASN A 88 -18.00 -23.71 18.24
N SER A 89 -16.93 -23.38 17.51
CA SER A 89 -15.82 -24.27 17.25
C SER A 89 -14.51 -23.65 17.70
N LYS A 90 -13.59 -24.48 18.20
CA LYS A 90 -12.26 -24.02 18.59
C LYS A 90 -11.47 -23.51 17.38
N VAL A 91 -10.78 -22.37 17.54
CA VAL A 91 -9.82 -21.87 16.56
C VAL A 91 -8.62 -22.82 16.50
N GLN A 92 -8.18 -23.19 15.29
CA GLN A 92 -7.09 -24.16 15.10
C GLN A 92 -5.72 -23.61 15.53
N SER A 93 -5.51 -22.32 15.35
CA SER A 93 -4.26 -21.66 15.74
C SER A 93 -4.45 -20.87 17.04
N TRP A 94 -3.77 -21.29 18.09
CA TRP A 94 -3.72 -20.54 19.35
C TRP A 94 -3.24 -19.09 19.14
N PHE A 95 -2.22 -18.90 18.31
CA PHE A 95 -1.62 -17.58 18.07
C PHE A 95 -2.58 -16.62 17.32
N LEU A 96 -3.44 -17.15 16.45
CA LEU A 96 -4.41 -16.37 15.67
C LEU A 96 -5.82 -16.35 16.29
N ASP A 97 -5.98 -16.86 17.51
CA ASP A 97 -7.26 -16.83 18.21
C ASP A 97 -7.56 -15.44 18.76
N MET A 98 -8.43 -14.72 18.07
CA MET A 98 -8.80 -13.34 18.43
C MET A 98 -9.48 -13.26 19.80
N SER A 99 -10.13 -14.30 20.27
CA SER A 99 -10.73 -14.31 21.62
C SER A 99 -9.65 -14.24 22.71
N LEU A 100 -8.52 -14.90 22.48
CA LEU A 100 -7.36 -14.86 23.38
C LEU A 100 -6.60 -13.52 23.26
N LEU A 101 -6.42 -13.02 22.03
CA LEU A 101 -5.76 -11.75 21.78
C LEU A 101 -6.53 -10.57 22.37
N MET A 102 -7.86 -10.55 22.25
CA MET A 102 -8.70 -9.53 22.89
C MET A 102 -8.52 -9.51 24.40
N GLY A 103 -8.43 -10.67 25.06
CA GLY A 103 -8.15 -10.74 26.50
C GLY A 103 -6.75 -10.23 26.89
N TYR A 104 -5.82 -10.18 25.94
CA TYR A 104 -4.47 -9.64 26.14
C TYR A 104 -4.40 -8.13 25.88
N TRP A 105 -5.09 -7.62 24.85
CA TRP A 105 -5.00 -6.22 24.40
C TRP A 105 -6.03 -5.31 25.07
N VAL A 106 -7.27 -5.77 25.18
CA VAL A 106 -8.39 -4.95 25.64
C VAL A 106 -8.53 -5.07 27.16
N ARG A 107 -8.40 -3.95 27.85
CA ARG A 107 -8.87 -3.85 29.24
C ARG A 107 -10.36 -3.58 29.18
N ASP A 108 -11.15 -4.59 29.55
CA ASP A 108 -12.55 -4.31 29.86
C ASP A 108 -12.56 -3.37 31.07
N GLY A 109 -12.95 -2.12 30.83
CA GLY A 109 -12.95 -1.06 31.85
C GLY A 109 -13.90 -1.30 33.05
N ALA A 110 -14.56 -2.46 33.10
CA ALA A 110 -15.56 -2.84 34.11
C ALA A 110 -15.15 -4.02 35.02
N GLY A 111 -14.04 -4.68 34.78
CA GLY A 111 -13.63 -5.81 35.58
C GLY A 111 -12.14 -5.76 35.91
N GLY A 112 -11.75 -5.48 37.13
CA GLY A 112 -10.38 -5.44 37.64
C GLY A 112 -9.60 -6.77 37.58
N GLY A 113 -9.78 -7.54 36.47
CA GLY A 113 -9.07 -8.78 36.18
C GLY A 113 -7.63 -8.51 35.76
N ALA A 114 -6.71 -9.37 36.20
CA ALA A 114 -5.33 -9.34 35.73
C ALA A 114 -5.30 -9.53 34.19
N ARG A 115 -4.48 -8.72 33.52
CA ARG A 115 -4.24 -8.84 32.07
C ARG A 115 -3.75 -10.24 31.74
N ALA A 116 -4.46 -10.94 30.86
CA ALA A 116 -4.01 -12.25 30.38
C ALA A 116 -2.76 -12.08 29.50
N TYR A 117 -1.72 -12.90 29.77
CA TYR A 117 -0.54 -12.95 28.91
C TYR A 117 -0.81 -13.89 27.73
N HIS A 118 -0.52 -13.45 26.51
CA HIS A 118 -0.65 -14.27 25.32
C HIS A 118 0.73 -14.56 24.70
N HIS A 119 1.49 -13.54 24.37
CA HIS A 119 2.81 -13.67 23.74
C HIS A 119 3.70 -12.48 24.09
N THR A 120 5.02 -12.64 23.92
CA THR A 120 5.95 -11.52 24.03
C THR A 120 5.83 -10.64 22.79
N ALA A 121 5.44 -9.39 22.98
CA ALA A 121 5.33 -8.42 21.92
C ALA A 121 6.71 -8.12 21.29
N PRO A 122 6.80 -7.85 19.97
CA PRO A 122 8.03 -7.46 19.28
C PRO A 122 8.37 -6.00 19.60
N ILE A 123 8.94 -5.74 20.78
CA ILE A 123 9.10 -4.41 21.37
C ILE A 123 9.86 -3.44 20.43
N ASN A 124 10.95 -3.88 19.81
CA ASN A 124 11.72 -3.02 18.89
C ASN A 124 10.89 -2.56 17.68
N ALA A 125 10.08 -3.46 17.13
CA ALA A 125 9.19 -3.12 16.02
C ALA A 125 8.05 -2.18 16.46
N LEU A 126 7.57 -2.32 17.71
CA LEU A 126 6.58 -1.41 18.30
C LEU A 126 7.16 0.00 18.52
N TYR A 127 8.42 0.14 18.95
CA TYR A 127 9.09 1.44 19.02
C TYR A 127 9.21 2.08 17.64
N GLY A 128 9.60 1.30 16.61
CA GLY A 128 9.65 1.79 15.24
C GLY A 128 8.28 2.25 14.72
N LEU A 129 7.23 1.50 15.01
CA LEU A 129 5.86 1.88 14.65
C LEU A 129 5.41 3.14 15.41
N HIS A 130 5.71 3.23 16.70
CA HIS A 130 5.38 4.41 17.50
C HIS A 130 5.99 5.68 16.90
N GLU A 131 7.28 5.66 16.58
CA GLU A 131 7.96 6.79 15.95
C GLU A 131 7.38 7.13 14.58
N ALA A 132 7.10 6.13 13.75
CA ALA A 132 6.49 6.35 12.44
C ALA A 132 5.08 6.96 12.53
N LEU A 133 4.30 6.59 13.55
CA LEU A 133 2.98 7.19 13.80
C LEU A 133 3.11 8.64 14.27
N LEU A 134 4.10 8.98 15.11
CA LEU A 134 4.37 10.36 15.52
C LEU A 134 4.75 11.22 14.31
N ILE A 135 5.63 10.74 13.43
CA ILE A 135 6.00 11.43 12.19
C ILE A 135 4.77 11.67 11.29
N LEU A 136 3.91 10.66 11.17
CA LEU A 136 2.70 10.76 10.36
C LEU A 136 1.67 11.72 10.99
N GLU A 137 1.55 11.73 12.32
CA GLU A 137 0.71 12.68 13.05
C GLU A 137 1.22 14.11 12.89
N GLU A 138 2.53 14.33 12.96
CA GLU A 138 3.16 15.64 12.76
C GLU A 138 2.97 16.15 11.32
N GLU A 139 3.10 15.29 10.31
CA GLU A 139 2.80 15.62 8.92
C GLU A 139 1.30 15.90 8.71
N GLY A 140 0.43 15.14 9.37
CA GLY A 140 -1.02 15.07 9.15
C GLY A 140 -1.41 14.12 8.02
N LEU A 141 -2.47 13.33 8.23
CA LEU A 141 -2.92 12.30 7.27
C LEU A 141 -3.26 12.89 5.89
N GLU A 142 -4.00 13.98 5.84
CA GLU A 142 -4.38 14.63 4.60
C GLU A 142 -3.16 15.15 3.83
N ASN A 143 -2.15 15.65 4.53
CA ASN A 143 -0.89 16.09 3.93
C ASN A 143 -0.10 14.91 3.37
N ALA A 144 -0.06 13.79 4.09
CA ALA A 144 0.59 12.57 3.64
C ALA A 144 -0.09 12.02 2.38
N TRP A 145 -1.42 11.95 2.33
CA TRP A 145 -2.17 11.55 1.13
C TRP A 145 -1.92 12.50 -0.04
N ALA A 146 -1.98 13.81 0.21
CA ALA A 146 -1.69 14.82 -0.81
C ALA A 146 -0.25 14.72 -1.34
N ARG A 147 0.72 14.39 -0.47
CA ARG A 147 2.11 14.15 -0.88
C ARG A 147 2.23 12.93 -1.80
N HIS A 148 1.61 11.81 -1.45
CA HIS A 148 1.58 10.62 -2.32
C HIS A 148 0.94 10.94 -3.69
N ALA A 149 -0.18 11.65 -3.70
CA ALA A 149 -0.86 12.06 -4.93
C ALA A 149 0.03 12.97 -5.80
N ARG A 150 0.71 13.97 -5.21
CA ARG A 150 1.63 14.85 -5.94
C ARG A 150 2.83 14.10 -6.52
N MET A 151 3.42 13.19 -5.77
CA MET A 151 4.57 12.40 -6.24
C MET A 151 4.17 11.43 -7.35
N HIS A 152 2.99 10.82 -7.23
CA HIS A 152 2.41 10.03 -8.32
C HIS A 152 2.19 10.88 -9.59
N GLN A 153 1.62 12.07 -9.43
CA GLN A 153 1.41 13.01 -10.54
C GLN A 153 2.73 13.34 -11.25
N ALA A 154 3.76 13.70 -10.49
CA ALA A 154 5.08 14.02 -11.04
C ALA A 154 5.72 12.82 -11.76
N LEU A 155 5.67 11.63 -11.15
CA LEU A 155 6.15 10.40 -11.78
C LEU A 155 5.39 10.10 -13.07
N ARG A 156 4.06 10.18 -13.03
CA ARG A 156 3.19 9.96 -14.18
C ARG A 156 3.55 10.89 -15.36
N ASP A 157 3.61 12.18 -15.08
CA ASP A 157 3.84 13.17 -16.12
C ASP A 157 5.21 12.99 -16.77
N GLY A 158 6.23 12.61 -15.98
CA GLY A 158 7.56 12.26 -16.50
C GLY A 158 7.55 10.99 -17.37
N LEU A 159 6.91 9.92 -16.90
CA LEU A 159 6.83 8.65 -17.63
C LEU A 159 6.00 8.80 -18.92
N GLU A 160 4.87 9.48 -18.88
CA GLU A 160 4.02 9.73 -20.04
C GLU A 160 4.72 10.66 -21.06
N ALA A 161 5.53 11.64 -20.61
CA ALA A 161 6.34 12.48 -21.48
C ALA A 161 7.40 11.66 -22.23
N MET A 162 7.99 10.63 -21.62
CA MET A 162 8.86 9.66 -22.29
C MET A 162 8.09 8.76 -23.27
N GLY A 163 6.78 8.72 -23.23
CA GLY A 163 5.93 7.84 -24.04
C GLY A 163 5.62 6.50 -23.38
N LEU A 164 6.00 6.31 -22.12
CA LEU A 164 5.67 5.10 -21.36
C LEU A 164 4.20 5.09 -20.96
N LYS A 165 3.63 3.90 -20.81
CA LYS A 165 2.22 3.72 -20.54
C LYS A 165 2.01 2.99 -19.22
N PHE A 166 1.02 3.42 -18.46
CA PHE A 166 0.57 2.68 -17.29
C PHE A 166 -0.31 1.50 -17.69
N TRP A 167 -0.25 0.45 -16.86
CA TRP A 167 -1.13 -0.71 -17.02
C TRP A 167 -2.57 -0.38 -16.64
N VAL A 168 -2.75 0.39 -15.54
CA VAL A 168 -4.04 0.68 -14.93
C VAL A 168 -4.68 1.93 -15.55
N ALA A 169 -5.99 1.89 -15.78
CA ALA A 169 -6.78 3.05 -16.21
C ALA A 169 -6.69 4.18 -15.17
N PRO A 170 -6.66 5.47 -15.61
CA PRO A 170 -6.37 6.60 -14.72
C PRO A 170 -7.23 6.67 -13.47
N GLU A 171 -8.52 6.35 -13.58
CA GLU A 171 -9.52 6.41 -12.50
C GLU A 171 -9.34 5.35 -11.41
N HIS A 172 -8.50 4.33 -11.67
CA HIS A 172 -8.26 3.22 -10.74
C HIS A 172 -6.79 3.12 -10.28
N ARG A 173 -5.95 4.10 -10.66
CA ARG A 173 -4.53 4.09 -10.30
C ARG A 173 -4.29 4.39 -8.82
N LEU A 174 -3.41 3.60 -8.21
CA LEU A 174 -2.89 3.89 -6.89
C LEU A 174 -1.77 4.93 -6.97
N PRO A 175 -1.78 5.99 -6.12
CA PRO A 175 -0.66 6.90 -6.03
C PRO A 175 0.64 6.21 -5.57
N GLN A 176 0.55 5.30 -4.63
CA GLN A 176 1.70 4.68 -3.97
C GLN A 176 2.29 3.47 -4.69
N LEU A 177 1.62 2.95 -5.73
CA LEU A 177 2.19 1.90 -6.58
C LEU A 177 1.80 2.07 -8.05
N ASN A 178 2.81 2.11 -8.90
CA ASN A 178 2.68 2.44 -10.32
C ASN A 178 3.14 1.26 -11.17
N ALA A 179 2.20 0.57 -11.83
CA ALA A 179 2.50 -0.47 -12.79
C ALA A 179 2.67 0.17 -14.19
N VAL A 180 3.89 0.14 -14.69
CA VAL A 180 4.29 0.78 -15.95
C VAL A 180 4.63 -0.31 -16.96
N LYS A 181 4.03 -0.25 -18.15
CA LYS A 181 4.28 -1.24 -19.21
C LYS A 181 5.70 -1.15 -19.71
N VAL A 182 6.31 -2.30 -19.86
CA VAL A 182 7.61 -2.42 -20.52
C VAL A 182 7.41 -2.15 -22.02
N PRO A 183 8.21 -1.30 -22.67
CA PRO A 183 8.13 -1.09 -24.10
C PRO A 183 8.51 -2.36 -24.88
N ASP A 184 7.93 -2.54 -26.06
CA ASP A 184 8.22 -3.67 -26.94
C ASP A 184 9.73 -3.78 -27.24
N GLY A 185 10.27 -4.97 -27.13
CA GLY A 185 11.68 -5.26 -27.42
C GLY A 185 12.66 -4.87 -26.31
N VAL A 186 12.20 -4.37 -25.17
CA VAL A 186 13.04 -4.05 -24.00
C VAL A 186 13.13 -5.24 -23.06
N ASP A 187 14.34 -5.60 -22.65
CA ASP A 187 14.57 -6.58 -21.58
C ASP A 187 14.26 -5.96 -20.21
N GLU A 188 13.13 -6.33 -19.65
CA GLU A 188 12.61 -5.85 -18.36
C GLU A 188 13.62 -6.08 -17.22
N ALA A 189 14.21 -7.28 -17.16
CA ALA A 189 15.12 -7.67 -16.09
C ALA A 189 16.45 -6.91 -16.17
N GLU A 190 16.97 -6.67 -17.38
CA GLU A 190 18.20 -5.89 -17.56
C GLU A 190 18.01 -4.43 -17.16
N VAL A 191 16.84 -3.81 -17.44
CA VAL A 191 16.52 -2.45 -16.95
C VAL A 191 16.56 -2.41 -15.43
N ARG A 192 15.89 -3.33 -14.72
CA ARG A 192 15.89 -3.37 -13.26
C ARG A 192 17.29 -3.58 -12.68
N LYS A 193 18.05 -4.50 -13.26
CA LYS A 193 19.44 -4.77 -12.86
C LYS A 193 20.30 -3.52 -12.97
N ARG A 194 20.16 -2.77 -14.06
CA ARG A 194 20.90 -1.51 -14.27
C ARG A 194 20.41 -0.40 -13.34
N CYS A 195 19.10 -0.27 -13.11
CA CYS A 195 18.58 0.66 -12.11
C CYS A 195 19.25 0.44 -10.75
N LEU A 196 19.36 -0.80 -10.31
CA LEU A 196 20.00 -1.13 -9.04
C LEU A 196 21.52 -0.91 -9.07
N ALA A 197 22.21 -1.40 -10.10
CA ALA A 197 23.67 -1.36 -10.14
C ALA A 197 24.23 0.05 -10.34
N ASP A 198 23.62 0.85 -11.23
CA ASP A 198 24.16 2.13 -11.66
C ASP A 198 23.61 3.30 -10.83
N TYR A 199 22.41 3.15 -10.24
CA TYR A 199 21.70 4.23 -9.54
C TYR A 199 21.29 3.90 -8.10
N GLY A 200 21.52 2.66 -7.62
CA GLY A 200 21.02 2.21 -6.31
C GLY A 200 19.49 2.23 -6.20
N LEU A 201 18.80 2.17 -7.33
CA LEU A 201 17.34 2.24 -7.43
C LEU A 201 16.78 0.85 -7.66
N GLU A 202 16.03 0.33 -6.69
CA GLU A 202 15.31 -0.93 -6.81
C GLU A 202 13.90 -0.70 -7.39
N VAL A 203 13.62 -1.33 -8.53
CA VAL A 203 12.32 -1.34 -9.20
C VAL A 203 11.77 -2.77 -9.17
N GLY A 204 10.51 -2.95 -8.80
CA GLY A 204 9.88 -4.26 -8.75
C GLY A 204 9.51 -4.81 -10.13
N SER A 205 9.67 -6.14 -10.32
CA SER A 205 9.12 -6.85 -11.49
C SER A 205 7.60 -6.98 -11.39
N GLY A 206 6.94 -7.26 -12.51
CA GLY A 206 5.58 -7.79 -12.51
C GLY A 206 5.48 -9.10 -11.71
N LEU A 207 4.27 -9.46 -11.28
CA LEU A 207 4.00 -10.70 -10.54
C LEU A 207 3.02 -11.57 -11.33
N GLY A 208 3.24 -12.89 -11.32
CA GLY A 208 2.38 -13.83 -12.04
C GLY A 208 2.29 -13.50 -13.53
N ASP A 209 1.10 -13.32 -14.06
CA ASP A 209 0.85 -13.03 -15.48
C ASP A 209 1.44 -11.68 -15.95
N PHE A 210 1.92 -10.84 -15.03
CA PHE A 210 2.56 -9.55 -15.35
C PHE A 210 4.09 -9.61 -15.38
N GLU A 211 4.67 -10.78 -15.12
CA GLU A 211 6.14 -10.98 -15.15
C GLU A 211 6.69 -10.67 -16.56
N GLY A 212 7.67 -9.78 -16.64
CA GLY A 212 8.21 -9.30 -17.91
C GLY A 212 7.38 -8.21 -18.61
N GLU A 213 6.13 -8.00 -18.21
CA GLU A 213 5.19 -7.09 -18.89
C GLU A 213 5.18 -5.69 -18.27
N VAL A 214 5.47 -5.58 -16.96
CA VAL A 214 5.42 -4.31 -16.24
C VAL A 214 6.57 -4.17 -15.25
N TRP A 215 6.99 -2.92 -15.04
CA TRP A 215 7.71 -2.52 -13.83
C TRP A 215 6.72 -2.02 -12.78
N ARG A 216 6.99 -2.33 -11.51
CA ARG A 216 6.23 -1.82 -10.37
C ARG A 216 7.07 -0.80 -9.62
N ILE A 217 6.71 0.48 -9.75
CA ILE A 217 7.41 1.61 -9.14
C ILE A 217 6.64 2.04 -7.89
N GLY A 218 7.25 1.86 -6.72
CA GLY A 218 6.65 2.18 -5.43
C GLY A 218 6.98 3.61 -4.99
N LEU A 219 5.93 4.34 -4.57
CA LEU A 219 6.03 5.65 -3.92
C LEU A 219 5.32 5.56 -2.55
N MET A 220 5.88 4.79 -1.62
CA MET A 220 5.24 4.47 -0.35
C MET A 220 5.88 5.20 0.82
N GLY A 221 5.07 5.89 1.63
CA GLY A 221 5.53 6.54 2.85
C GLY A 221 6.68 7.51 2.60
N HIS A 222 7.80 7.29 3.26
CA HIS A 222 9.00 8.12 3.12
C HIS A 222 9.59 8.12 1.69
N SER A 223 9.34 7.09 0.89
CA SER A 223 9.82 7.04 -0.50
C SER A 223 9.06 7.97 -1.45
N ALA A 224 7.89 8.48 -1.08
CA ALA A 224 7.12 9.44 -1.87
C ALA A 224 7.73 10.85 -1.77
N ARG A 225 8.89 11.07 -2.42
CA ARG A 225 9.70 12.30 -2.40
C ARG A 225 10.10 12.69 -3.81
N ALA A 226 10.25 14.01 -4.02
CA ALA A 226 10.63 14.56 -5.31
C ALA A 226 11.97 14.01 -5.82
N ASP A 227 12.97 13.91 -4.94
CA ASP A 227 14.31 13.40 -5.30
C ASP A 227 14.24 11.97 -5.83
N ASN A 228 13.43 11.10 -5.21
CA ASN A 228 13.24 9.73 -5.66
C ASN A 228 12.52 9.65 -7.00
N VAL A 229 11.54 10.52 -7.23
CA VAL A 229 10.83 10.60 -8.52
C VAL A 229 11.80 11.03 -9.62
N LEU A 230 12.59 12.07 -9.39
CA LEU A 230 13.57 12.56 -10.36
C LEU A 230 14.63 11.51 -10.66
N LEU A 231 15.21 10.88 -9.63
CA LEU A 231 16.17 9.79 -9.80
C LEU A 231 15.60 8.64 -10.64
N CYS A 232 14.36 8.25 -10.37
CA CYS A 232 13.69 7.18 -11.12
C CYS A 232 13.52 7.55 -12.60
N LEU A 233 13.07 8.76 -12.87
CA LEU A 233 12.86 9.23 -14.24
C LEU A 233 14.17 9.35 -15.01
N GLU A 234 15.21 9.93 -14.40
CA GLU A 234 16.55 10.08 -15.00
C GLU A 234 17.19 8.71 -15.28
N ALA A 235 17.11 7.77 -14.32
CA ALA A 235 17.65 6.42 -14.49
C ALA A 235 16.95 5.68 -15.63
N LEU A 236 15.61 5.67 -15.63
CA LEU A 236 14.83 4.99 -16.69
C LEU A 236 15.08 5.62 -18.06
N GLU A 237 15.06 6.95 -18.16
CA GLU A 237 15.28 7.64 -19.44
C GLU A 237 16.66 7.29 -20.02
N LYS A 238 17.71 7.34 -19.21
CA LYS A 238 19.07 7.05 -19.65
C LYS A 238 19.26 5.59 -20.04
N ILE A 239 18.81 4.66 -19.18
CA ILE A 239 18.92 3.21 -19.44
C ILE A 239 18.17 2.84 -20.73
N LEU A 240 16.93 3.30 -20.87
CA LEU A 240 16.09 3.00 -22.01
C LEU A 240 16.64 3.61 -23.32
N ALA A 241 17.21 4.82 -23.25
CA ALA A 241 17.88 5.45 -24.40
C ALA A 241 19.11 4.66 -24.85
N GLU A 242 19.95 4.21 -23.91
CA GLU A 242 21.14 3.38 -24.21
C GLU A 242 20.76 2.01 -24.75
N MET A 243 19.61 1.46 -24.36
CA MET A 243 19.04 0.22 -24.90
C MET A 243 18.28 0.44 -26.22
N GLN A 244 18.28 1.66 -26.78
CA GLN A 244 17.57 2.03 -27.98
C GLN A 244 16.05 1.75 -27.94
N ALA A 245 15.46 1.86 -26.75
CA ALA A 245 14.02 1.71 -26.57
C ALA A 245 13.25 2.84 -27.28
N PRO A 246 12.00 2.60 -27.71
CA PRO A 246 11.20 3.58 -28.43
C PRO A 246 10.60 4.64 -27.48
N ILE A 247 11.47 5.44 -26.84
CA ILE A 247 11.09 6.51 -25.93
C ILE A 247 11.46 7.90 -26.45
N LYS A 248 10.87 8.94 -25.87
CA LYS A 248 11.28 10.33 -26.06
C LYS A 248 12.25 10.71 -24.92
N THR A 249 13.37 11.28 -25.26
CA THR A 249 14.41 11.71 -24.32
C THR A 249 14.38 13.21 -24.06
N GLY A 250 14.90 13.64 -22.88
CA GLY A 250 15.04 15.05 -22.51
C GLY A 250 13.75 15.71 -22.03
N THR A 251 12.70 14.96 -21.77
CA THR A 251 11.37 15.50 -21.42
C THR A 251 10.88 15.15 -20.03
N ALA A 252 11.38 14.06 -19.45
CA ALA A 252 10.83 13.48 -18.24
C ALA A 252 10.98 14.37 -16.99
N ALA A 253 12.19 14.87 -16.72
CA ALA A 253 12.46 15.72 -15.57
C ALA A 253 11.70 17.06 -15.64
N ALA A 254 11.61 17.66 -16.83
CA ALA A 254 10.88 18.91 -17.02
C ALA A 254 9.36 18.73 -16.81
N ALA A 255 8.79 17.63 -17.27
CA ALA A 255 7.39 17.31 -17.06
C ALA A 255 7.07 17.06 -15.58
N ALA A 256 7.93 16.29 -14.89
CA ALA A 256 7.80 16.04 -13.44
C ALA A 256 7.91 17.33 -12.62
N ALA A 257 8.82 18.23 -12.97
CA ALA A 257 8.98 19.51 -12.26
C ALA A 257 7.76 20.44 -12.45
N ALA A 258 7.12 20.39 -13.61
CA ALA A 258 5.92 21.19 -13.87
C ALA A 258 4.69 20.74 -13.05
N ALA A 259 4.67 19.47 -12.61
CA ALA A 259 3.61 18.92 -11.77
C ALA A 259 3.74 19.29 -10.28
N GLN A 260 4.87 19.87 -9.87
CA GLN A 260 5.06 20.32 -8.49
C GLN A 260 4.46 21.72 -8.31
N PRO A 261 3.78 22.00 -7.18
CA PRO A 261 3.31 23.34 -6.90
C PRO A 261 4.49 24.32 -6.88
N ARG A 262 4.37 25.43 -7.58
CA ARG A 262 5.34 26.53 -7.45
C ARG A 262 5.24 27.05 -6.02
N THR A 263 6.32 26.91 -5.24
CA THR A 263 6.47 27.47 -3.89
C THR A 263 6.34 28.99 -3.91
#